data_285d66ef1585832f5ea4e966d08c8ec1
#
_entry.id   285d66ef1585832f5ea4e966d08c8ec1
#
_cell.length_a   1.000
_cell.length_b   1.000
_cell.length_c   1.000
_cell.angle_alpha   90.00
_cell.angle_beta   90.00
_cell.angle_gamma   90.00
#
_symmetry.space_group_name_H-M   'P 1'
#
loop_
_entity.id
_entity.type
_entity.pdbx_description
1 polymer ?
#
loop_
_entity_poly.entity_id
_entity_poly.type
_entity_poly.pdbx_seq_one_letter_code
_entity_poly.pdbx_strand_id
1 'polypeptide(L)'
;GITSILDEDNLASDSATALATQQSIKAYVDTIVDAQDLDITTDSGTIAIDLDDETLTISGDTGISTTATGNQIEIDLDDTTVTAGSYGSQTAIPTFTVDQQGRLTAASTVTVATALTVDGDSGTGDVSLLTDDLRIVGTAQEVTTAVAKSGTDVTVTVGLPNDVTIGSDLT
;
A
#
# COMPACT_ATOMS: atom_id res chain seq x y z
N GLY A 1 16.37 68.10 -21.55
CA GLY A 1 17.32 67.47 -22.46
C GLY A 1 18.30 66.61 -21.69
N ILE A 2 19.14 65.82 -22.39
CA ILE A 2 20.19 64.99 -21.80
C ILE A 2 21.26 65.90 -21.24
N THR A 3 21.66 65.69 -19.99
CA THR A 3 22.61 66.54 -19.27
C THR A 3 24.00 65.94 -19.11
N SER A 4 24.09 64.58 -19.12
CA SER A 4 25.35 63.88 -18.92
C SER A 4 25.30 62.44 -19.48
N ILE A 5 26.45 61.78 -19.55
CA ILE A 5 26.59 60.35 -19.74
C ILE A 5 27.21 59.80 -18.45
N LEU A 6 26.55 58.77 -17.85
CA LEU A 6 26.98 58.15 -16.61
C LEU A 6 27.48 56.73 -16.88
N ASP A 7 28.56 56.36 -16.22
CA ASP A 7 29.17 55.03 -16.24
C ASP A 7 29.05 54.44 -14.84
N GLU A 8 27.81 53.95 -14.51
CA GLU A 8 27.45 53.38 -13.21
C GLU A 8 26.96 51.98 -13.40
N ASP A 9 27.70 51.00 -12.97
CA ASP A 9 27.39 49.57 -13.15
C ASP A 9 26.13 49.08 -12.40
N ASN A 10 25.69 49.84 -11.41
CA ASN A 10 24.49 49.54 -10.65
C ASN A 10 23.28 50.44 -10.98
N LEU A 11 23.45 51.41 -11.94
CA LEU A 11 22.44 52.41 -12.33
C LEU A 11 21.82 53.15 -11.13
N ALA A 12 22.57 53.34 -10.04
CA ALA A 12 22.08 53.83 -8.75
C ALA A 12 21.57 55.26 -8.80
N SER A 13 22.00 56.10 -9.75
CA SER A 13 21.55 57.49 -9.86
C SER A 13 20.09 57.62 -10.33
N ASP A 14 19.51 56.60 -11.00
CA ASP A 14 18.15 56.58 -11.56
C ASP A 14 17.78 57.91 -12.26
N SER A 15 18.71 58.44 -13.05
CA SER A 15 18.62 59.78 -13.61
C SER A 15 17.72 59.84 -14.83
N ALA A 16 16.69 60.69 -14.77
CA ALA A 16 15.79 60.97 -15.90
C ALA A 16 16.44 61.80 -17.04
N THR A 17 17.65 62.34 -16.85
CA THR A 17 18.33 63.24 -17.80
C THR A 17 19.74 62.84 -18.19
N ALA A 18 20.27 61.76 -17.65
CA ALA A 18 21.55 61.18 -18.07
C ALA A 18 21.35 59.97 -18.98
N LEU A 19 22.33 59.65 -19.82
CA LEU A 19 22.46 58.41 -20.57
C LEU A 19 23.44 57.50 -19.85
N ALA A 20 23.07 56.19 -19.75
CA ALA A 20 24.00 55.17 -19.30
C ALA A 20 24.92 54.76 -20.44
N THR A 21 26.16 54.37 -20.14
CA THR A 21 27.08 53.76 -21.13
C THR A 21 26.60 52.34 -21.45
N GLN A 22 27.04 51.82 -22.60
CA GLN A 22 26.79 50.40 -22.93
C GLN A 22 27.42 49.46 -21.92
N GLN A 23 28.59 49.86 -21.36
CA GLN A 23 29.30 49.09 -20.34
C GLN A 23 28.47 49.02 -19.06
N SER A 24 27.95 50.16 -18.54
CA SER A 24 27.07 50.18 -17.36
C SER A 24 25.82 49.33 -17.54
N ILE A 25 25.15 49.45 -18.69
CA ILE A 25 23.94 48.66 -18.98
C ILE A 25 24.29 47.16 -18.98
N LYS A 26 25.39 46.78 -19.63
CA LYS A 26 25.83 45.39 -19.66
C LYS A 26 26.14 44.87 -18.25
N ALA A 27 26.94 45.61 -17.48
CA ALA A 27 27.31 45.21 -16.12
C ALA A 27 26.08 45.08 -15.19
N TYR A 28 25.12 45.99 -15.31
CA TYR A 28 23.88 45.90 -14.55
C TYR A 28 23.04 44.67 -14.93
N VAL A 29 22.87 44.41 -16.24
CA VAL A 29 22.12 43.25 -16.73
C VAL A 29 22.81 41.95 -16.31
N ASP A 30 24.13 41.83 -16.50
CA ASP A 30 24.89 40.64 -16.09
C ASP A 30 24.70 40.39 -14.56
N THR A 31 24.83 41.44 -13.73
CA THR A 31 24.60 41.33 -12.25
C THR A 31 23.21 40.86 -11.89
N ILE A 32 22.17 41.32 -12.61
CA ILE A 32 20.78 40.93 -12.33
C ILE A 32 20.51 39.51 -12.79
N VAL A 33 21.06 39.14 -13.94
CA VAL A 33 20.88 37.79 -14.50
C VAL A 33 21.61 36.74 -13.64
N ASP A 34 22.90 37.00 -13.32
CA ASP A 34 23.71 36.11 -12.46
C ASP A 34 23.14 35.95 -11.03
N ALA A 35 22.26 36.86 -10.60
CA ALA A 35 21.62 36.80 -9.26
C ALA A 35 20.28 36.04 -9.27
N GLN A 36 19.85 35.52 -10.40
CA GLN A 36 18.57 34.80 -10.53
C GLN A 36 18.72 33.28 -10.39
N ASP A 37 19.15 32.83 -9.23
CA ASP A 37 19.23 31.42 -8.91
C ASP A 37 17.89 30.86 -8.43
N LEU A 38 17.63 29.61 -8.73
CA LEU A 38 16.50 28.87 -8.16
C LEU A 38 17.01 27.98 -7.01
N ASP A 39 16.83 28.45 -5.78
CA ASP A 39 17.16 27.69 -4.58
C ASP A 39 16.07 26.66 -4.25
N ILE A 40 16.46 25.40 -4.13
CA ILE A 40 15.57 24.31 -3.74
C ILE A 40 16.11 23.64 -2.50
N THR A 41 15.27 23.54 -1.46
CA THR A 41 15.59 22.83 -0.22
C THR A 41 14.80 21.53 -0.16
N THR A 42 15.47 20.43 0.16
CA THR A 42 14.88 19.12 0.34
C THR A 42 15.13 18.62 1.78
N ASP A 43 14.56 17.47 2.14
CA ASP A 43 14.79 16.84 3.45
C ASP A 43 16.28 16.52 3.70
N SER A 44 17.06 16.37 2.65
CA SER A 44 18.48 16.02 2.72
C SER A 44 19.32 16.85 1.76
N GLY A 45 19.37 18.16 1.99
CA GLY A 45 20.23 19.07 1.27
C GLY A 45 19.49 20.18 0.53
N THR A 46 20.29 21.09 0.00
CA THR A 46 19.85 22.21 -0.83
C THR A 46 20.62 22.20 -2.15
N ILE A 47 19.98 22.62 -3.21
CA ILE A 47 20.59 22.90 -4.50
C ILE A 47 20.27 24.33 -4.92
N ALA A 48 21.20 25.02 -5.54
CA ALA A 48 21.01 26.27 -6.23
C ALA A 48 21.22 25.99 -7.73
N ILE A 49 20.26 26.36 -8.55
CA ILE A 49 20.30 26.20 -10.00
C ILE A 49 20.54 27.55 -10.62
N ASP A 50 21.67 27.73 -11.29
CA ASP A 50 21.95 28.88 -12.13
C ASP A 50 21.05 28.80 -13.38
N LEU A 51 20.07 29.71 -13.46
CA LEU A 51 19.08 29.70 -14.55
C LEU A 51 19.66 30.02 -15.93
N ASP A 52 20.90 30.53 -15.99
CA ASP A 52 21.57 30.84 -17.24
C ASP A 52 22.28 29.62 -17.85
N ASP A 53 22.93 28.81 -17.02
CA ASP A 53 23.82 27.74 -17.47
C ASP A 53 23.35 26.33 -17.05
N GLU A 54 22.43 26.19 -16.08
CA GLU A 54 22.06 24.92 -15.52
C GLU A 54 20.60 24.53 -15.81
N THR A 55 20.32 23.27 -15.69
CA THR A 55 18.98 22.71 -15.87
C THR A 55 18.57 21.95 -14.62
N LEU A 56 17.42 22.31 -14.03
CA LEU A 56 16.80 21.53 -12.97
C LEU A 56 16.33 20.19 -13.54
N THR A 57 16.89 19.10 -13.01
CA THR A 57 16.41 17.75 -13.32
C THR A 57 15.58 17.21 -12.18
N ILE A 58 14.34 16.85 -12.48
CA ILE A 58 13.44 16.13 -11.56
C ILE A 58 13.28 14.71 -12.08
N SER A 59 13.89 13.75 -11.41
CA SER A 59 13.87 12.34 -11.78
C SER A 59 13.11 11.51 -10.74
N GLY A 60 12.37 10.52 -11.20
CA GLY A 60 11.82 9.49 -10.35
C GLY A 60 12.89 8.46 -9.95
N ASP A 61 12.65 7.77 -8.86
CA ASP A 61 13.39 6.59 -8.43
C ASP A 61 12.41 5.40 -8.38
N THR A 62 12.83 4.29 -7.79
CA THR A 62 12.02 3.06 -7.73
C THR A 62 10.58 3.34 -7.29
N GLY A 63 9.64 3.15 -8.20
CA GLY A 63 8.21 3.28 -7.95
C GLY A 63 7.60 4.65 -8.18
N ILE A 64 8.39 5.61 -8.66
CA ILE A 64 7.93 6.94 -9.07
C ILE A 64 8.49 7.25 -10.44
N SER A 65 7.64 7.70 -11.36
CA SER A 65 8.03 8.24 -12.66
C SER A 65 7.67 9.72 -12.78
N THR A 66 8.41 10.43 -13.63
CA THR A 66 8.17 11.84 -13.91
C THR A 66 8.04 12.08 -15.39
N THR A 67 7.11 12.93 -15.80
CA THR A 67 6.89 13.34 -17.19
C THR A 67 6.75 14.85 -17.28
N ALA A 68 7.42 15.47 -18.23
CA ALA A 68 7.28 16.90 -18.51
C ALA A 68 6.56 17.13 -19.85
N THR A 69 5.52 17.96 -19.83
CA THR A 69 4.76 18.33 -21.02
C THR A 69 4.39 19.80 -20.97
N GLY A 70 4.88 20.60 -21.92
CA GLY A 70 4.70 22.05 -21.89
C GLY A 70 5.34 22.65 -20.65
N ASN A 71 4.54 23.29 -19.79
CA ASN A 71 4.98 23.89 -18.52
C ASN A 71 4.56 23.06 -17.30
N GLN A 72 4.20 21.80 -17.49
CA GLN A 72 3.75 20.90 -16.43
C GLN A 72 4.80 19.81 -16.21
N ILE A 73 5.04 19.51 -14.94
CA ILE A 73 5.75 18.31 -14.48
C ILE A 73 4.72 17.46 -13.76
N GLU A 74 4.50 16.26 -14.25
CA GLU A 74 3.69 15.22 -13.62
C GLU A 74 4.61 14.26 -12.88
N ILE A 75 4.25 13.94 -11.64
CA ILE A 75 4.97 12.99 -10.79
C ILE A 75 3.97 11.89 -10.43
N ASP A 76 4.21 10.69 -10.95
CA ASP A 76 3.30 9.57 -10.83
C ASP A 76 3.90 8.44 -10.00
N LEU A 77 3.04 7.77 -9.23
CA LEU A 77 3.37 6.52 -8.58
C LEU A 77 3.24 5.38 -9.61
N ASP A 78 4.31 4.65 -9.87
CA ASP A 78 4.29 3.55 -10.83
C ASP A 78 3.28 2.47 -10.44
N ASP A 79 2.53 1.97 -11.42
CA ASP A 79 1.64 0.84 -11.22
C ASP A 79 2.43 -0.41 -10.81
N THR A 80 1.85 -1.19 -9.92
CA THR A 80 2.32 -2.54 -9.61
C THR A 80 1.58 -3.56 -10.47
N THR A 81 2.02 -4.82 -10.43
CA THR A 81 1.36 -5.92 -11.17
C THR A 81 0.04 -6.36 -10.54
N VAL A 82 -0.37 -5.77 -9.41
CA VAL A 82 -1.61 -6.11 -8.72
C VAL A 82 -2.80 -5.49 -9.44
N THR A 83 -3.75 -6.33 -9.85
CA THR A 83 -5.01 -5.85 -10.38
C THR A 83 -5.84 -5.22 -9.27
N ALA A 84 -6.37 -4.01 -9.51
CA ALA A 84 -7.25 -3.36 -8.54
C ALA A 84 -8.52 -4.19 -8.32
N GLY A 85 -8.85 -4.47 -7.06
CA GLY A 85 -10.01 -5.30 -6.72
C GLY A 85 -10.04 -5.70 -5.24
N SER A 86 -11.01 -6.56 -4.91
CA SER A 86 -11.15 -7.14 -3.57
C SER A 86 -10.51 -8.52 -3.53
N TYR A 87 -9.74 -8.77 -2.50
CA TYR A 87 -9.09 -10.06 -2.24
C TYR A 87 -9.55 -10.62 -0.91
N GLY A 88 -9.91 -11.91 -0.92
CA GLY A 88 -10.40 -12.62 0.26
C GLY A 88 -11.91 -12.76 0.30
N SER A 89 -12.36 -13.77 1.07
CA SER A 89 -13.77 -14.09 1.36
C SER A 89 -13.83 -14.97 2.61
N GLN A 90 -15.01 -15.45 2.97
CA GLN A 90 -15.17 -16.42 4.07
C GLN A 90 -14.43 -17.75 3.82
N THR A 91 -14.17 -18.08 2.56
CA THR A 91 -13.54 -19.34 2.15
C THR A 91 -12.16 -19.17 1.50
N ALA A 92 -11.66 -17.94 1.45
CA ALA A 92 -10.41 -17.62 0.78
C ALA A 92 -9.60 -16.57 1.57
N ILE A 93 -8.47 -16.99 2.13
CA ILE A 93 -7.55 -16.09 2.83
C ILE A 93 -6.74 -15.31 1.81
N PRO A 94 -6.68 -13.97 1.87
CA PRO A 94 -5.82 -13.20 1.00
C PRO A 94 -4.35 -13.40 1.35
N THR A 95 -3.50 -13.47 0.32
CA THR A 95 -2.05 -13.49 0.44
C THR A 95 -1.47 -12.33 -0.35
N PHE A 96 -0.47 -11.66 0.21
CA PHE A 96 0.13 -10.49 -0.37
C PHE A 96 1.64 -10.61 -0.40
N THR A 97 2.25 -10.00 -1.42
CA THR A 97 3.68 -9.69 -1.45
C THR A 97 3.83 -8.19 -1.52
N VAL A 98 4.78 -7.63 -0.77
CA VAL A 98 5.06 -6.21 -0.73
C VAL A 98 6.50 -5.94 -1.16
N ASP A 99 6.74 -4.77 -1.76
CA ASP A 99 8.08 -4.27 -2.04
C ASP A 99 8.67 -3.53 -0.82
N GLN A 100 9.88 -3.01 -0.99
CA GLN A 100 10.58 -2.27 0.05
C GLN A 100 9.87 -0.96 0.43
N GLN A 101 9.08 -0.39 -0.47
CA GLN A 101 8.29 0.83 -0.26
C GLN A 101 6.93 0.53 0.41
N GLY A 102 6.60 -0.74 0.64
CA GLY A 102 5.34 -1.18 1.25
C GLY A 102 4.16 -1.30 0.28
N ARG A 103 4.40 -1.25 -1.04
CA ARG A 103 3.37 -1.42 -2.06
C ARG A 103 3.14 -2.89 -2.34
N LEU A 104 1.89 -3.27 -2.60
CA LEU A 104 1.57 -4.64 -3.01
C LEU A 104 2.13 -4.92 -4.42
N THR A 105 2.94 -5.97 -4.55
CA THR A 105 3.48 -6.45 -5.83
C THR A 105 2.82 -7.74 -6.32
N ALA A 106 2.16 -8.47 -5.41
CA ALA A 106 1.28 -9.57 -5.75
C ALA A 106 0.13 -9.65 -4.74
N ALA A 107 -1.05 -10.05 -5.21
CA ALA A 107 -2.21 -10.36 -4.39
C ALA A 107 -2.91 -11.59 -4.96
N SER A 108 -3.26 -12.52 -4.09
CA SER A 108 -3.90 -13.78 -4.45
C SER A 108 -4.73 -14.29 -3.27
N THR A 109 -5.33 -15.46 -3.41
CA THR A 109 -6.09 -16.08 -2.33
C THR A 109 -5.72 -17.56 -2.20
N VAL A 110 -5.77 -18.04 -0.96
CA VAL A 110 -5.64 -19.47 -0.64
C VAL A 110 -6.98 -19.93 -0.07
N THR A 111 -7.50 -21.03 -0.62
CA THR A 111 -8.75 -21.64 -0.15
C THR A 111 -8.58 -22.23 1.23
N VAL A 112 -9.52 -21.96 2.11
CA VAL A 112 -9.60 -22.59 3.43
C VAL A 112 -10.44 -23.85 3.34
N ALA A 113 -10.04 -24.90 4.06
CA ALA A 113 -10.91 -26.07 4.22
C ALA A 113 -12.20 -25.64 4.92
N THR A 114 -13.32 -25.84 4.25
CA THR A 114 -14.66 -25.44 4.73
C THR A 114 -15.54 -26.63 5.11
N ALA A 115 -14.98 -27.85 5.05
CA ALA A 115 -15.67 -29.06 5.43
C ALA A 115 -14.77 -29.94 6.29
N LEU A 116 -15.40 -30.62 7.23
CA LEU A 116 -14.84 -31.72 8.02
C LEU A 116 -15.51 -33.02 7.56
N THR A 117 -14.74 -33.88 6.93
CA THR A 117 -15.25 -35.22 6.57
C THR A 117 -15.30 -36.10 7.80
N VAL A 118 -16.44 -36.72 8.05
CA VAL A 118 -16.67 -37.66 9.14
C VAL A 118 -17.02 -39.01 8.58
N ASP A 119 -16.19 -40.01 8.88
CA ASP A 119 -16.34 -41.41 8.44
C ASP A 119 -16.84 -42.24 9.60
N GLY A 120 -17.86 -43.06 9.34
CA GLY A 120 -18.35 -44.10 10.25
C GLY A 120 -18.05 -45.48 9.70
N ASP A 121 -18.35 -46.54 10.50
CA ASP A 121 -18.28 -47.94 10.05
C ASP A 121 -19.16 -48.20 8.82
N SER A 122 -20.18 -47.39 8.65
CA SER A 122 -21.09 -47.39 7.52
C SER A 122 -21.46 -45.93 7.14
N GLY A 123 -20.86 -45.48 6.04
CA GLY A 123 -21.17 -44.16 5.49
C GLY A 123 -20.19 -43.08 5.88
N THR A 124 -20.16 -42.07 5.05
CA THR A 124 -19.32 -40.86 5.15
C THR A 124 -20.19 -39.65 5.04
N GLY A 125 -19.92 -38.59 5.78
CA GLY A 125 -20.61 -37.33 5.69
C GLY A 125 -19.63 -36.14 5.84
N ASP A 126 -19.92 -35.06 5.12
CA ASP A 126 -19.18 -33.83 5.27
C ASP A 126 -19.98 -32.84 6.11
N VAL A 127 -19.34 -32.26 7.11
CA VAL A 127 -19.87 -31.17 7.93
C VAL A 127 -19.33 -29.85 7.40
N SER A 128 -20.17 -28.98 6.85
CA SER A 128 -19.78 -27.63 6.45
C SER A 128 -19.48 -26.79 7.68
N LEU A 129 -18.23 -26.33 7.80
CA LEU A 129 -17.80 -25.47 8.91
C LEU A 129 -18.45 -24.07 8.88
N LEU A 130 -19.17 -23.75 7.81
CA LEU A 130 -19.85 -22.46 7.63
C LEU A 130 -21.34 -22.51 7.98
N THR A 131 -21.99 -23.67 7.85
CA THR A 131 -23.45 -23.77 7.88
C THR A 131 -23.98 -24.90 8.72
N ASP A 132 -23.16 -25.92 9.05
CA ASP A 132 -23.64 -27.14 9.68
C ASP A 132 -23.16 -27.26 11.13
N ASP A 133 -23.94 -27.96 11.93
CA ASP A 133 -23.56 -28.40 13.26
C ASP A 133 -23.25 -29.91 13.25
N LEU A 134 -22.07 -30.29 13.75
CA LEU A 134 -21.75 -31.68 14.00
C LEU A 134 -22.55 -32.17 15.20
N ARG A 135 -23.54 -33.05 14.98
CA ARG A 135 -24.31 -33.69 16.03
C ARG A 135 -23.90 -35.16 16.21
N ILE A 136 -23.46 -35.49 17.41
CA ILE A 136 -23.18 -36.86 17.81
C ILE A 136 -24.30 -37.28 18.79
N VAL A 137 -25.10 -38.22 18.36
CA VAL A 137 -26.26 -38.70 19.14
C VAL A 137 -26.11 -40.17 19.42
N GLY A 138 -26.52 -40.58 20.60
CA GLY A 138 -26.61 -41.98 20.96
C GLY A 138 -27.99 -42.57 20.61
N THR A 139 -28.04 -43.87 20.44
CA THR A 139 -29.30 -44.63 20.36
C THR A 139 -29.93 -44.69 21.70
N ALA A 140 -31.25 -44.43 21.78
CA ALA A 140 -31.98 -44.43 23.04
C ALA A 140 -31.86 -45.81 23.74
N GLN A 141 -31.56 -45.80 25.04
CA GLN A 141 -31.35 -46.97 25.89
C GLN A 141 -30.10 -47.83 25.61
N GLU A 142 -29.26 -47.43 24.64
CA GLU A 142 -28.03 -48.12 24.30
C GLU A 142 -26.79 -47.27 24.60
N VAL A 143 -26.77 -46.03 24.12
CA VAL A 143 -25.64 -45.12 24.25
C VAL A 143 -26.11 -43.72 24.62
N THR A 144 -25.44 -43.08 25.55
CA THR A 144 -25.62 -41.65 25.87
C THR A 144 -24.43 -40.86 25.41
N THR A 145 -24.68 -39.65 24.92
CA THR A 145 -23.61 -38.70 24.55
C THR A 145 -23.79 -37.41 25.33
N ALA A 146 -22.68 -36.84 25.77
CA ALA A 146 -22.63 -35.53 26.40
C ALA A 146 -21.51 -34.70 25.81
N VAL A 147 -21.77 -33.42 25.56
CA VAL A 147 -20.76 -32.47 25.10
C VAL A 147 -20.53 -31.41 26.17
N ALA A 148 -19.30 -31.22 26.57
CA ALA A 148 -18.91 -30.17 27.50
C ALA A 148 -17.76 -29.36 26.94
N LYS A 149 -17.80 -28.03 27.13
CA LYS A 149 -16.68 -27.11 26.80
C LYS A 149 -16.07 -26.59 28.09
N SER A 150 -14.75 -26.75 28.20
CA SER A 150 -13.93 -26.18 29.26
C SER A 150 -12.72 -25.47 28.69
N GLY A 151 -12.66 -24.15 28.79
CA GLY A 151 -11.59 -23.33 28.16
C GLY A 151 -11.59 -23.52 26.64
N THR A 152 -10.48 -24.03 26.10
CA THR A 152 -10.30 -24.34 24.68
C THR A 152 -10.76 -25.74 24.27
N ASP A 153 -11.03 -26.61 25.25
CA ASP A 153 -11.35 -28.01 25.00
C ASP A 153 -12.85 -28.23 24.88
N VAL A 154 -13.25 -28.96 23.84
CA VAL A 154 -14.58 -29.50 23.67
C VAL A 154 -14.50 -31.02 23.81
N THR A 155 -15.09 -31.56 24.86
CA THR A 155 -15.08 -32.99 25.16
C THR A 155 -16.41 -33.61 24.78
N VAL A 156 -16.38 -34.63 23.95
CA VAL A 156 -17.54 -35.49 23.69
C VAL A 156 -17.37 -36.78 24.49
N THR A 157 -18.22 -36.97 25.45
CA THR A 157 -18.26 -38.21 26.25
C THR A 157 -19.31 -39.13 25.69
N VAL A 158 -18.91 -40.37 25.38
CA VAL A 158 -19.83 -41.44 24.97
C VAL A 158 -19.86 -42.49 26.08
N GLY A 159 -20.99 -42.73 26.61
CA GLY A 159 -21.16 -43.66 27.74
C GLY A 159 -22.36 -44.58 27.55
N LEU A 160 -22.39 -45.65 28.30
CA LEU A 160 -23.57 -46.49 28.42
C LEU A 160 -24.54 -45.85 29.44
N PRO A 161 -25.85 -45.85 29.21
CA PRO A 161 -26.81 -45.46 30.21
C PRO A 161 -26.78 -46.43 31.42
N ASN A 162 -27.25 -45.98 32.58
CA ASN A 162 -27.28 -46.84 33.80
C ASN A 162 -28.10 -48.10 33.62
N ASP A 163 -29.01 -48.12 32.65
CA ASP A 163 -29.91 -49.23 32.36
C ASP A 163 -29.79 -49.59 30.88
N VAL A 164 -28.92 -50.55 30.57
CA VAL A 164 -28.67 -51.02 29.19
C VAL A 164 -29.57 -52.21 28.94
N THR A 165 -30.54 -52.04 28.06
CA THR A 165 -31.34 -53.18 27.57
C THR A 165 -30.61 -53.84 26.42
N ILE A 166 -30.02 -55.00 26.66
CA ILE A 166 -29.46 -55.83 25.60
C ILE A 166 -30.63 -56.55 24.93
N GLY A 167 -30.84 -56.24 23.63
CA GLY A 167 -31.87 -56.94 22.86
C GLY A 167 -31.66 -58.46 22.89
N SER A 168 -32.69 -59.23 22.72
CA SER A 168 -32.85 -60.65 23.07
C SER A 168 -32.03 -61.67 22.25
N ASP A 169 -30.91 -61.34 21.65
CA ASP A 169 -30.05 -62.26 20.91
C ASP A 169 -28.72 -62.52 21.64
N LEU A 170 -28.77 -62.95 22.89
CA LEU A 170 -27.72 -63.72 23.54
C LEU A 170 -27.96 -65.19 23.28
N THR A 171 -27.60 -65.70 22.10
CA THR A 171 -27.47 -67.16 21.85
C THR A 171 -26.01 -67.53 21.77
#